data_4d0ffae39f8253eedaaf6f57a3889ae6
#
_entry.id   4d0ffae39f8253eedaaf6f57a3889ae6
#
_cell.length_a   1.000
_cell.length_b   1.000
_cell.length_c   1.000
_cell.angle_alpha   90.00
_cell.angle_beta   90.00
_cell.angle_gamma   90.00
#
_symmetry.space_group_name_H-M   'P 1'
#
loop_
_entity.id
_entity.type
_entity.pdbx_description
1 polymer ?
#
loop_
_entity_poly.entity_id
_entity_poly.type
_entity_poly.pdbx_seq_one_letter_code
_entity_poly.pdbx_strand_id
1 'polypeptide(L)' 'MPHAELKYSDDLKIDSAAILARIETIIQNHDAGAGLCKGRAYPIAQYHHSHVTISVTLLAKPHRDPAFPNALQP' A
#
# COMPACT_ATOMS: atom_id res chain seq x y z
N MET A 1 -5.77 3.48 -11.53
CA MET A 1 -6.08 2.78 -10.28
C MET A 1 -4.84 2.60 -9.45
N PRO A 2 -4.88 2.90 -8.16
CA PRO A 2 -3.73 2.65 -7.31
C PRO A 2 -3.49 1.16 -7.10
N HIS A 3 -2.22 0.82 -6.90
CA HIS A 3 -1.80 -0.53 -6.59
C HIS A 3 -0.99 -0.52 -5.31
N ALA A 4 -1.21 -1.50 -4.45
CA ALA A 4 -0.43 -1.65 -3.22
C ALA A 4 0.13 -3.07 -3.15
N GLU A 5 1.38 -3.18 -2.75
CA GLU A 5 2.03 -4.46 -2.53
C GLU A 5 2.54 -4.52 -1.10
N LEU A 6 2.19 -5.60 -0.42
CA LEU A 6 2.64 -5.89 0.92
C LEU A 6 3.50 -7.14 0.88
N LYS A 7 4.78 -7.00 1.18
CA LYS A 7 5.71 -8.14 1.25
C LYS A 7 6.17 -8.29 2.69
N TYR A 8 6.07 -9.49 3.21
CA TYR A 8 6.39 -9.73 4.62
C TYR A 8 6.99 -11.10 4.84
N SER A 9 7.83 -11.19 5.84
CA SER A 9 8.42 -12.48 6.25
C SER A 9 7.30 -13.39 6.78
N ASP A 10 7.26 -14.63 6.35
CA ASP A 10 6.15 -15.53 6.65
C ASP A 10 6.10 -15.97 8.13
N ASP A 11 7.15 -15.69 8.91
CA ASP A 11 7.14 -15.90 10.35
C ASP A 11 6.32 -14.86 11.10
N LEU A 12 5.94 -13.76 10.44
CA LEU A 12 5.13 -12.70 11.03
C LEU A 12 3.65 -13.06 10.89
N LYS A 13 2.94 -13.00 12.02
CA LYS A 13 1.50 -13.26 12.02
C LYS A 13 0.77 -11.94 11.86
N ILE A 14 0.52 -11.56 10.60
CA ILE A 14 -0.17 -10.32 10.29
C ILE A 14 -1.43 -10.62 9.49
N ASP A 15 -2.42 -9.74 9.64
CA ASP A 15 -3.65 -9.83 8.85
C ASP A 15 -3.44 -8.96 7.59
N SER A 16 -2.94 -9.58 6.53
CA SER A 16 -2.62 -8.86 5.30
C SER A 16 -3.86 -8.25 4.65
N ALA A 17 -4.99 -8.93 4.71
CA ALA A 17 -6.23 -8.39 4.14
C ALA A 17 -6.65 -7.10 4.85
N ALA A 18 -6.56 -7.07 6.17
CA ALA A 18 -6.90 -5.87 6.94
C ALA A 18 -5.94 -4.73 6.65
N ILE A 19 -4.65 -5.02 6.50
CA ILE A 19 -3.65 -4.01 6.17
C ILE A 19 -3.92 -3.42 4.79
N LEU A 20 -4.19 -4.25 3.79
CA LEU A 20 -4.47 -3.78 2.44
C LEU A 20 -5.76 -2.95 2.40
N ALA A 21 -6.79 -3.34 3.14
CA ALA A 21 -8.02 -2.56 3.24
C ALA A 21 -7.76 -1.19 3.88
N ARG A 22 -6.89 -1.13 4.89
CA ARG A 22 -6.53 0.12 5.54
C ARG A 22 -5.76 1.03 4.59
N ILE A 23 -4.86 0.47 3.79
CA ILE A 23 -4.13 1.23 2.78
C ILE A 23 -5.11 1.86 1.78
N GLU A 24 -6.08 1.10 1.30
CA GLU A 24 -7.10 1.63 0.38
C GLU A 24 -7.88 2.78 1.03
N THR A 25 -8.27 2.63 2.29
CA THR A 25 -8.99 3.68 3.00
C THR A 25 -8.16 4.96 3.10
N ILE A 26 -6.88 4.84 3.41
CA ILE A 26 -5.99 6.00 3.52
C ILE A 26 -5.86 6.69 2.17
N ILE A 27 -5.69 5.94 1.09
CA ILE A 27 -5.58 6.51 -0.26
C ILE A 27 -6.86 7.26 -0.61
N GLN A 28 -8.02 6.67 -0.36
CA GLN A 28 -9.31 7.28 -0.69
C GLN A 28 -9.58 8.52 0.14
N ASN A 29 -9.10 8.58 1.37
CA ASN A 29 -9.24 9.77 2.20
C ASN A 29 -8.42 10.94 1.67
N HIS A 30 -7.32 10.68 1.00
CA HIS A 30 -6.48 11.72 0.40
C HIS A 30 -6.90 12.05 -1.03
N ASP A 31 -7.52 11.11 -1.74
CA ASP A 31 -7.95 11.32 -3.12
C ASP A 31 -9.23 10.51 -3.38
N ALA A 32 -10.37 11.19 -3.26
CA ALA A 32 -11.66 10.54 -3.46
C ALA A 32 -11.83 10.00 -4.89
N GLY A 33 -11.08 10.52 -5.86
CA GLY A 33 -11.12 10.04 -7.23
C GLY A 33 -10.19 8.87 -7.51
N ALA A 34 -9.49 8.34 -6.52
CA ALA A 34 -8.53 7.27 -6.74
C ALA A 34 -9.20 5.95 -7.16
N GLY A 35 -10.44 5.71 -6.76
CA GLY A 35 -11.13 4.46 -7.04
C GLY A 35 -10.65 3.32 -6.17
N LEU A 36 -10.83 2.10 -6.65
CA LEU A 36 -10.41 0.91 -5.92
C LEU A 36 -8.89 0.76 -5.95
N CYS A 37 -8.33 0.32 -4.84
CA CYS A 37 -6.90 0.01 -4.75
C CYS A 37 -6.71 -1.49 -4.94
N LYS A 38 -5.93 -1.86 -5.96
CA LYS A 38 -5.61 -3.27 -6.19
C LYS A 38 -4.44 -3.64 -5.30
N GLY A 39 -4.75 -4.31 -4.19
CA GLY A 39 -3.76 -4.72 -3.22
C GLY A 39 -3.43 -6.20 -3.33
N ARG A 40 -2.19 -6.54 -3.02
CA ARG A 40 -1.73 -7.93 -2.96
C ARG A 40 -0.70 -8.10 -1.88
N ALA A 41 -0.66 -9.29 -1.31
CA ALA A 41 0.27 -9.61 -0.23
C ALA A 41 1.12 -10.82 -0.65
N TYR A 42 2.39 -10.74 -0.36
CA TYR A 42 3.36 -11.80 -0.67
C TYR A 42 4.02 -12.26 0.62
N PRO A 43 3.66 -13.43 1.16
CA PRO A 43 4.44 -14.02 2.24
C PRO A 43 5.75 -14.55 1.68
N ILE A 44 6.85 -14.22 2.34
CA ILE A 44 8.20 -14.56 1.88
C ILE A 44 8.78 -15.60 2.82
N ALA A 45 9.17 -16.76 2.26
CA ALA A 45 9.74 -17.84 3.04
C ALA A 45 11.25 -17.69 3.25
N GLN A 46 11.95 -17.02 2.32
CA GLN A 46 13.38 -16.85 2.39
C GLN A 46 13.71 -15.39 2.58
N TYR A 47 14.26 -15.05 3.73
CA TYR A 47 14.59 -13.68 4.09
C TYR A 47 15.76 -13.68 5.07
N HIS A 48 16.42 -12.54 5.16
CA HIS A 48 17.45 -12.29 6.16
C HIS A 48 16.90 -11.21 7.09
N HIS A 49 16.58 -11.57 8.31
CA HIS A 49 15.85 -10.76 9.28
C HIS A 49 14.39 -10.51 8.88
N SER A 50 13.51 -10.77 9.82
CA SER A 50 12.07 -10.56 9.64
C SER A 50 11.77 -9.09 9.35
N HIS A 51 10.98 -8.83 8.32
CA HIS A 51 10.64 -7.46 7.95
C HIS A 51 9.38 -7.42 7.09
N VAL A 52 8.85 -6.21 6.94
CA VAL A 52 7.70 -5.90 6.11
C VAL A 52 8.06 -4.76 5.17
N THR A 53 7.67 -4.89 3.91
CA THR A 53 7.81 -3.83 2.93
C THR A 53 6.46 -3.53 2.30
N ILE A 54 6.11 -2.26 2.22
CA ILE A 54 4.89 -1.80 1.58
C ILE A 54 5.26 -0.87 0.44
N SER A 55 4.74 -1.16 -0.75
CA SER A 55 4.92 -0.32 -1.92
C SER A 55 3.55 0.10 -2.44
N VAL A 56 3.40 1.39 -2.74
CA VAL A 56 2.16 1.93 -3.29
C VAL A 56 2.48 2.64 -4.59
N THR A 57 1.74 2.31 -5.65
CA THR A 57 1.88 2.93 -6.94
C THR A 57 0.60 3.68 -7.27
N LEU A 58 0.73 4.96 -7.62
CA LEU A 58 -0.38 5.83 -7.97
C LEU A 58 -0.18 6.34 -9.39
N LEU A 59 -1.28 6.38 -10.15
CA LEU A 59 -1.25 6.97 -11.48
C LEU A 59 -1.30 8.49 -11.35
N ALA A 60 -0.53 9.19 -12.19
CA ALA A 60 -0.58 10.64 -12.25
C ALA A 60 -1.93 11.10 -12.80
N LYS A 61 -2.53 12.10 -12.13
CA LYS A 61 -3.77 12.72 -12.55
C LYS A 61 -3.63 14.24 -12.43
N PRO A 62 -4.35 15.02 -13.26
CA PRO A 62 -4.23 16.48 -13.22
C PRO A 62 -4.53 17.11 -11.85
N HIS A 63 -5.41 16.51 -11.05
CA HIS A 63 -5.77 17.06 -9.73
C HIS A 63 -4.79 16.67 -8.62
N ARG A 64 -3.82 15.80 -8.93
CA ARG A 64 -2.78 15.41 -7.95
C ARG A 64 -1.59 16.32 -8.14
N ASP A 65 -1.35 17.16 -7.14
CA ASP A 65 -0.20 18.07 -7.18
C ASP A 65 1.05 17.36 -6.63
N PRO A 66 2.22 18.01 -6.72
CA PRO A 66 3.47 17.42 -6.25
C PRO A 66 3.48 17.10 -4.75
N ALA A 67 2.59 17.72 -3.96
CA ALA A 67 2.52 17.46 -2.52
C ALA A 67 1.72 16.19 -2.20
N PHE A 68 0.92 15.68 -3.14
CA PHE A 68 0.09 14.50 -2.89
C PHE A 68 0.89 13.29 -2.41
N PRO A 69 2.00 12.90 -3.07
CA PRO A 69 2.77 11.75 -2.60
C PRO A 69 3.31 11.96 -1.18
N ASN A 70 3.65 13.20 -0.80
CA ASN A 70 4.15 13.49 0.53
C ASN A 70 3.10 13.26 1.61
N ALA A 71 1.82 13.42 1.28
CA ALA A 71 0.74 13.19 2.21
C ALA A 71 0.59 11.71 2.58
N LEU A 72 1.11 10.79 1.77
CA LEU A 72 1.07 9.35 2.01
C LEU A 72 2.33 8.84 2.71
N GLN A 73 3.34 9.65 2.87
CA GLN A 73 4.59 9.26 3.54
C GLN A 73 4.46 9.45 5.05
N PRO A 74 5.06 8.55 5.85
CA PRO A 74 5.04 8.72 7.31
C PRO A 74 5.80 9.95 7.78
#